data_c4da6825aed1cc2c3cae96d6b3cca1c5
#
_entry.id   c4da6825aed1cc2c3cae96d6b3cca1c5
#
_cell.length_a   1.000
_cell.length_b   1.000
_cell.length_c   1.000
_cell.angle_alpha   90.00
_cell.angle_beta   90.00
_cell.angle_gamma   90.00
#
_symmetry.space_group_name_H-M   'P 1'
#
loop_
_entity.id
_entity.type
_entity.pdbx_description
1 polymer ?
#
loop_
_entity_poly.entity_id
_entity_poly.type
_entity_poly.pdbx_seq_one_letter_code
_entity_poly.pdbx_strand_id
1 'polypeptide(L)'
;MQRAGGDYREKSMSASATRPIAAHGLVARSFRRSPGAVIGLLLLLLIVATALAGSWIAPGSPNAVRVEARLLPPLTLQDGVMHWFGTDPLGRDILSRIVVGARISLLVGFTAVLVGGTLGTAIGLVSGYAGGRLDRFVMRIGDMQLAFPFILLALAVMAVLGPGLRNIIGVLGISSWVTYARVVRAEVLSIKEREFVLAARALGAPLPRLLVTHVLTNVIGTIIVLATFSVASTILAEAGLSFLGLGVGASTPTWGAMLSDARDYMTDGWWLTAFPGFAILLTVLAVNLIGDWARDYLDPRLR
;
A
#
# COMPACT_ATOMS: atom_id res chain seq x y z
N MET A 1 -67.69 41.30 -24.36
CA MET A 1 -66.95 42.54 -23.93
C MET A 1 -66.06 42.18 -22.77
N GLN A 2 -64.83 42.56 -22.83
CA GLN A 2 -63.72 42.63 -21.85
C GLN A 2 -62.74 41.47 -21.83
N ARG A 3 -61.58 41.84 -22.35
CA ARG A 3 -60.28 41.16 -22.39
C ARG A 3 -59.69 41.12 -20.95
N ALA A 4 -59.10 40.04 -20.58
CA ALA A 4 -58.09 39.99 -19.52
C ALA A 4 -56.85 39.32 -20.08
N GLY A 5 -55.84 40.11 -20.46
CA GLY A 5 -54.51 39.63 -20.82
C GLY A 5 -53.73 39.21 -19.57
N GLY A 6 -53.34 37.97 -19.56
CA GLY A 6 -52.45 37.44 -18.55
C GLY A 6 -50.99 37.64 -18.96
N ASP A 7 -50.33 38.49 -18.25
CA ASP A 7 -48.93 38.87 -18.33
C ASP A 7 -48.06 37.68 -17.91
N TYR A 8 -47.56 36.86 -18.86
CA TYR A 8 -46.57 35.84 -18.61
C TYR A 8 -45.19 36.53 -18.47
N ARG A 9 -44.88 36.99 -17.27
CA ARG A 9 -43.53 37.37 -16.90
C ARG A 9 -42.59 36.16 -17.14
N GLU A 10 -41.85 36.23 -18.22
CA GLU A 10 -40.62 35.48 -18.39
C GLU A 10 -39.69 35.74 -17.20
N LYS A 11 -39.72 34.86 -16.21
CA LYS A 11 -38.63 34.78 -15.25
C LYS A 11 -37.42 34.30 -16.02
N SER A 12 -36.57 35.25 -16.42
CA SER A 12 -35.22 35.01 -16.87
C SER A 12 -34.54 34.11 -15.81
N MET A 13 -34.43 32.83 -16.11
CA MET A 13 -33.53 31.92 -15.41
C MET A 13 -32.12 32.46 -15.68
N SER A 14 -31.61 33.27 -14.77
CA SER A 14 -30.20 33.59 -14.72
C SER A 14 -29.50 32.24 -14.45
N ALA A 15 -28.90 31.69 -15.51
CA ALA A 15 -27.96 30.60 -15.40
C ALA A 15 -26.83 31.12 -14.51
N SER A 16 -26.90 30.81 -13.22
CA SER A 16 -25.77 30.94 -12.33
C SER A 16 -24.67 30.04 -12.90
N ALA A 17 -23.73 30.68 -13.62
CA ALA A 17 -22.52 30.02 -14.04
C ALA A 17 -21.83 29.46 -12.76
N THR A 18 -22.07 28.20 -12.45
CA THR A 18 -21.32 27.47 -11.45
C THR A 18 -19.87 27.45 -11.93
N ARG A 19 -19.07 28.36 -11.38
CA ARG A 19 -17.62 28.36 -11.57
C ARG A 19 -17.15 26.94 -11.21
N PRO A 20 -16.37 26.28 -12.06
CA PRO A 20 -15.77 25.00 -11.70
C PRO A 20 -14.90 25.25 -10.47
N ILE A 21 -15.39 24.86 -9.30
CA ILE A 21 -14.58 24.86 -8.08
C ILE A 21 -13.45 23.89 -8.38
N ALA A 22 -12.22 24.43 -8.46
CA ALA A 22 -11.04 23.63 -8.80
C ALA A 22 -11.01 22.40 -7.88
N ALA A 23 -11.13 21.21 -8.45
CA ALA A 23 -11.22 19.94 -7.71
C ALA A 23 -10.12 19.78 -6.65
N HIS A 24 -8.94 20.38 -6.91
CA HIS A 24 -7.80 20.43 -6.00
C HIS A 24 -8.11 21.11 -4.65
N GLY A 25 -8.96 22.16 -4.63
CA GLY A 25 -9.33 22.84 -3.39
C GLY A 25 -10.24 22.02 -2.49
N LEU A 26 -11.05 21.13 -3.09
CA LEU A 26 -11.95 20.24 -2.32
C LEU A 26 -11.18 19.08 -1.66
N VAL A 27 -10.21 18.51 -2.37
CA VAL A 27 -9.31 17.45 -1.82
C VAL A 27 -8.58 17.98 -0.59
N ALA A 28 -7.87 19.12 -0.74
CA ALA A 28 -7.10 19.71 0.36
C ALA A 28 -7.98 20.11 1.56
N ARG A 29 -9.19 20.60 1.31
CA ARG A 29 -10.13 20.95 2.39
C ARG A 29 -10.66 19.72 3.12
N SER A 30 -11.04 18.66 2.39
CA SER A 30 -11.46 17.38 2.96
C SER A 30 -10.34 16.76 3.80
N PHE A 31 -9.12 16.74 3.26
CA PHE A 31 -7.95 16.20 3.94
C PHE A 31 -7.66 16.92 5.27
N ARG A 32 -7.64 18.25 5.27
CA ARG A 32 -7.40 19.06 6.48
C ARG A 32 -8.49 18.91 7.54
N ARG A 33 -9.69 18.50 7.16
CA ARG A 33 -10.80 18.26 8.10
C ARG A 33 -10.78 16.86 8.73
N SER A 34 -9.93 15.98 8.22
CA SER A 34 -9.72 14.64 8.77
C SER A 34 -8.43 14.61 9.62
N PRO A 35 -8.52 14.69 10.96
CA PRO A 35 -7.32 14.68 11.81
C PRO A 35 -6.53 13.39 11.66
N GLY A 36 -7.20 12.24 11.46
CA GLY A 36 -6.54 10.96 11.18
C GLY A 36 -5.67 11.01 9.93
N ALA A 37 -6.19 11.56 8.83
CA ALA A 37 -5.43 11.70 7.59
C ALA A 37 -4.19 12.60 7.74
N VAL A 38 -4.34 13.71 8.47
CA VAL A 38 -3.21 14.62 8.74
C VAL A 38 -2.13 13.92 9.58
N ILE A 39 -2.53 13.22 10.65
CA ILE A 39 -1.60 12.43 11.48
C ILE A 39 -0.94 11.34 10.63
N GLY A 40 -1.71 10.59 9.85
CA GLY A 40 -1.21 9.55 8.96
C GLY A 40 -0.18 10.08 7.96
N LEU A 41 -0.46 11.23 7.34
CA LEU A 41 0.48 11.86 6.41
C LEU A 41 1.76 12.32 7.10
N LEU A 42 1.66 12.96 8.26
CA LEU A 42 2.84 13.42 9.01
C LEU A 42 3.72 12.24 9.42
N LEU A 43 3.13 11.16 9.93
CA LEU A 43 3.84 9.93 10.26
C LEU A 43 4.50 9.32 9.01
N LEU A 44 3.77 9.20 7.90
CA LEU A 44 4.31 8.64 6.67
C LEU A 44 5.45 9.50 6.12
N LEU A 45 5.30 10.83 6.13
CA LEU A 45 6.37 11.75 5.71
C LEU A 45 7.61 11.62 6.60
N LEU A 46 7.44 11.49 7.92
CA LEU A 46 8.54 11.26 8.84
C LEU A 46 9.28 9.95 8.51
N ILE A 47 8.52 8.85 8.30
CA ILE A 47 9.09 7.54 7.99
C ILE A 47 9.80 7.56 6.62
N VAL A 48 9.21 8.19 5.62
CA VAL A 48 9.83 8.34 4.30
C VAL A 48 11.07 9.24 4.38
N ALA A 49 11.02 10.33 5.14
CA ALA A 49 12.19 11.20 5.35
C ALA A 49 13.34 10.44 6.03
N THR A 50 13.03 9.65 7.06
CA THR A 50 14.05 8.78 7.70
C THR A 50 14.58 7.73 6.75
N ALA A 51 13.75 7.12 5.91
CA ALA A 51 14.16 6.15 4.91
C ALA A 51 15.09 6.76 3.84
N LEU A 52 14.82 8.01 3.40
CA LEU A 52 15.64 8.71 2.41
C LEU A 52 16.94 9.25 3.00
N ALA A 53 16.88 9.82 4.21
CA ALA A 53 18.03 10.39 4.89
C ALA A 53 18.82 9.34 5.71
N GLY A 54 18.45 8.07 5.62
CA GLY A 54 18.94 6.99 6.47
C GLY A 54 20.45 6.89 6.58
N SER A 55 21.17 7.05 5.47
CA SER A 55 22.64 7.01 5.46
C SER A 55 23.29 8.23 6.16
N TRP A 56 22.57 9.33 6.32
CA TRP A 56 23.07 10.56 6.95
C TRP A 56 22.68 10.67 8.43
N ILE A 57 21.53 10.08 8.80
CA ILE A 57 21.01 10.11 10.17
C ILE A 57 21.56 8.93 11.00
N ALA A 58 21.89 7.81 10.35
CA ALA A 58 22.40 6.63 11.03
C ALA A 58 23.72 6.96 11.75
N PRO A 59 23.83 6.72 13.08
CA PRO A 59 25.06 6.95 13.84
C PRO A 59 26.27 6.16 13.34
N GLY A 60 26.04 5.09 12.57
CA GLY A 60 27.08 4.24 12.02
C GLY A 60 26.57 3.31 10.92
N SER A 61 27.46 2.44 10.42
CA SER A 61 27.07 1.40 9.46
C SER A 61 26.08 0.41 10.12
N PRO A 62 24.93 0.11 9.50
CA PRO A 62 23.91 -0.80 10.04
C PRO A 62 24.41 -2.25 10.20
N ASN A 63 25.53 -2.58 9.54
CA ASN A 63 26.12 -3.92 9.53
C ASN A 63 27.47 -3.98 10.27
N ALA A 64 27.94 -2.89 10.88
CA ALA A 64 29.19 -2.89 11.64
C ALA A 64 29.04 -3.76 12.88
N VAL A 65 29.68 -4.92 12.89
CA VAL A 65 29.73 -5.85 14.02
C VAL A 65 30.76 -5.36 15.05
N ARG A 66 30.32 -5.24 16.32
CA ARG A 66 31.18 -4.83 17.46
C ARG A 66 30.89 -5.76 18.63
N VAL A 67 31.69 -6.81 18.79
CA VAL A 67 31.43 -7.84 19.80
C VAL A 67 31.46 -7.26 21.22
N GLU A 68 32.28 -6.24 21.48
CA GLU A 68 32.37 -5.54 22.74
C GLU A 68 31.10 -4.75 23.10
N ALA A 69 30.34 -4.37 22.08
CA ALA A 69 29.09 -3.62 22.21
C ALA A 69 27.84 -4.51 22.15
N ARG A 70 27.98 -5.80 22.43
CA ARG A 70 26.88 -6.78 22.34
C ARG A 70 25.79 -6.51 23.38
N LEU A 71 24.53 -6.46 22.94
CA LEU A 71 23.33 -6.35 23.79
C LEU A 71 23.36 -5.14 24.76
N LEU A 72 23.93 -4.03 24.34
CA LEU A 72 23.89 -2.80 25.14
C LEU A 72 22.46 -2.28 25.22
N PRO A 73 22.00 -1.86 26.40
CA PRO A 73 20.68 -1.28 26.56
C PRO A 73 20.57 0.10 25.87
N PRO A 74 19.35 0.60 25.61
CA PRO A 74 19.14 1.94 25.10
C PRO A 74 19.80 3.01 25.95
N LEU A 75 20.23 4.12 25.31
CA LEU A 75 20.90 5.28 25.94
C LEU A 75 22.27 4.95 26.55
N THR A 76 22.94 3.91 26.05
CA THR A 76 24.31 3.59 26.49
C THR A 76 25.34 4.33 25.67
N LEU A 77 26.30 4.99 26.35
CA LEU A 77 27.48 5.59 25.73
C LEU A 77 28.65 4.60 25.85
N GLN A 78 29.18 4.14 24.70
CA GLN A 78 30.37 3.28 24.65
C GLN A 78 31.32 3.77 23.57
N ASP A 79 32.61 3.87 23.90
CA ASP A 79 33.68 4.33 22.99
C ASP A 79 33.37 5.66 22.28
N GLY A 80 32.69 6.58 22.98
CA GLY A 80 32.29 7.88 22.45
C GLY A 80 31.08 7.86 21.52
N VAL A 81 30.46 6.69 21.31
CA VAL A 81 29.26 6.51 20.48
C VAL A 81 28.04 6.30 21.38
N MET A 82 26.98 7.11 21.16
CA MET A 82 25.73 6.96 21.88
C MET A 82 24.83 5.97 21.13
N HIS A 83 24.47 4.86 21.78
CA HIS A 83 23.52 3.87 21.29
C HIS A 83 22.11 4.21 21.77
N TRP A 84 21.41 5.09 21.03
CA TRP A 84 20.09 5.60 21.42
C TRP A 84 19.05 4.49 21.65
N PHE A 85 19.03 3.48 20.79
CA PHE A 85 18.09 2.36 20.86
C PHE A 85 18.78 1.05 21.29
N GLY A 86 20.04 1.14 21.74
CA GLY A 86 20.85 0.00 22.11
C GLY A 86 21.43 -0.74 20.90
N THR A 87 21.96 -1.92 21.17
CA THR A 87 22.63 -2.76 20.17
C THR A 87 22.03 -4.17 20.14
N ASP A 88 22.25 -4.86 19.04
CA ASP A 88 21.81 -6.22 18.83
C ASP A 88 22.83 -7.28 19.33
N PRO A 89 22.54 -8.60 19.19
CA PRO A 89 23.43 -9.67 19.61
C PRO A 89 24.81 -9.68 18.93
N LEU A 90 24.97 -8.96 17.82
CA LEU A 90 26.26 -8.80 17.12
C LEU A 90 26.90 -7.42 17.40
N GLY A 91 26.33 -6.64 18.33
CA GLY A 91 26.78 -5.28 18.65
C GLY A 91 26.49 -4.25 17.57
N ARG A 92 25.57 -4.53 16.65
CA ARG A 92 25.13 -3.59 15.59
C ARG A 92 24.14 -2.60 16.18
N ASP A 93 24.26 -1.32 15.82
CA ASP A 93 23.39 -0.25 16.34
C ASP A 93 21.95 -0.37 15.80
N ILE A 94 20.97 -0.45 16.70
CA ILE A 94 19.57 -0.66 16.36
C ILE A 94 18.97 0.54 15.65
N LEU A 95 19.28 1.78 16.07
CA LEU A 95 18.78 2.98 15.41
C LEU A 95 19.23 3.02 13.95
N SER A 96 20.52 2.78 13.69
CA SER A 96 21.07 2.71 12.34
C SER A 96 20.36 1.67 11.47
N ARG A 97 20.08 0.50 12.05
CA ARG A 97 19.38 -0.59 11.35
C ARG A 97 17.91 -0.26 11.06
N ILE A 98 17.20 0.39 12.00
CA ILE A 98 15.81 0.80 11.81
C ILE A 98 15.70 1.83 10.68
N VAL A 99 16.55 2.83 10.70
CA VAL A 99 16.54 3.96 9.77
C VAL A 99 16.89 3.47 8.34
N VAL A 100 17.93 2.67 8.20
CA VAL A 100 18.30 2.09 6.89
C VAL A 100 17.30 1.01 6.46
N GLY A 101 16.80 0.21 7.39
CA GLY A 101 15.79 -0.82 7.15
C GLY A 101 14.45 -0.26 6.69
N ALA A 102 14.08 0.95 7.10
CA ALA A 102 12.89 1.65 6.65
C ALA A 102 12.82 1.73 5.12
N ARG A 103 13.95 2.04 4.47
CA ARG A 103 14.03 2.14 3.01
C ARG A 103 13.67 0.81 2.33
N ILE A 104 14.17 -0.30 2.86
CA ILE A 104 13.95 -1.62 2.25
C ILE A 104 12.54 -2.11 2.53
N SER A 105 12.05 -2.00 3.78
CA SER A 105 10.70 -2.42 4.14
C SER A 105 9.62 -1.63 3.38
N LEU A 106 9.79 -0.31 3.22
CA LEU A 106 8.90 0.50 2.39
C LEU A 106 8.99 0.13 0.91
N LEU A 107 10.21 -0.05 0.37
CA LEU A 107 10.41 -0.43 -1.02
C LEU A 107 9.72 -1.76 -1.33
N VAL A 108 9.85 -2.76 -0.48
CA VAL A 108 9.15 -4.06 -0.66
C VAL A 108 7.64 -3.84 -0.63
N GLY A 109 7.11 -3.13 0.39
CA GLY A 109 5.68 -2.89 0.53
C GLY A 109 5.07 -2.22 -0.70
N PHE A 110 5.66 -1.11 -1.15
CA PHE A 110 5.14 -0.35 -2.30
C PHE A 110 5.33 -1.08 -3.63
N THR A 111 6.52 -1.67 -3.88
CA THR A 111 6.77 -2.33 -5.18
C THR A 111 5.95 -3.61 -5.34
N ALA A 112 5.77 -4.40 -4.29
CA ALA A 112 4.93 -5.59 -4.36
C ALA A 112 3.45 -5.22 -4.63
N VAL A 113 2.94 -4.16 -3.99
CA VAL A 113 1.58 -3.65 -4.26
C VAL A 113 1.46 -3.11 -5.68
N LEU A 114 2.47 -2.42 -6.19
CA LEU A 114 2.48 -1.95 -7.57
C LEU A 114 2.43 -3.13 -8.56
N VAL A 115 3.24 -4.16 -8.35
CA VAL A 115 3.25 -5.37 -9.20
C VAL A 115 1.91 -6.09 -9.16
N GLY A 116 1.42 -6.43 -7.96
CA GLY A 116 0.16 -7.16 -7.82
C GLY A 116 -1.06 -6.35 -8.21
N GLY A 117 -1.05 -5.05 -7.88
CA GLY A 117 -2.12 -4.11 -8.23
C GLY A 117 -2.24 -3.89 -9.74
N THR A 118 -1.12 -3.68 -10.44
CA THR A 118 -1.14 -3.51 -11.91
C THR A 118 -1.53 -4.81 -12.61
N LEU A 119 -0.93 -5.93 -12.23
CA LEU A 119 -1.26 -7.24 -12.79
C LEU A 119 -2.73 -7.62 -12.54
N GLY A 120 -3.19 -7.53 -11.30
CA GLY A 120 -4.55 -7.87 -10.93
C GLY A 120 -5.59 -6.93 -11.54
N THR A 121 -5.29 -5.63 -11.63
CA THR A 121 -6.15 -4.66 -12.32
C THR A 121 -6.29 -5.00 -13.80
N ALA A 122 -5.19 -5.25 -14.50
CA ALA A 122 -5.23 -5.61 -15.91
C ALA A 122 -6.05 -6.90 -16.15
N ILE A 123 -5.80 -7.92 -15.35
CA ILE A 123 -6.54 -9.19 -15.41
C ILE A 123 -8.03 -8.97 -15.10
N GLY A 124 -8.36 -8.21 -14.06
CA GLY A 124 -9.73 -7.91 -13.66
C GLY A 124 -10.50 -7.12 -14.72
N LEU A 125 -9.85 -6.12 -15.34
CA LEU A 125 -10.43 -5.35 -16.45
C LEU A 125 -10.77 -6.26 -17.65
N VAL A 126 -9.78 -7.05 -18.08
CA VAL A 126 -9.95 -7.91 -19.26
C VAL A 126 -10.97 -9.02 -19.00
N SER A 127 -10.84 -9.75 -17.88
CA SER A 127 -11.75 -10.86 -17.57
C SER A 127 -13.18 -10.38 -17.31
N GLY A 128 -13.37 -9.30 -16.55
CA GLY A 128 -14.67 -8.73 -16.25
C GLY A 128 -15.40 -8.19 -17.48
N TYR A 129 -14.65 -7.56 -18.41
CA TYR A 129 -15.23 -7.02 -19.63
C TYR A 129 -15.57 -8.14 -20.64
N ALA A 130 -14.62 -9.05 -20.91
CA ALA A 130 -14.80 -10.14 -21.86
C ALA A 130 -15.83 -11.18 -21.39
N GLY A 131 -15.87 -11.48 -20.10
CA GLY A 131 -16.77 -12.46 -19.52
C GLY A 131 -16.56 -13.90 -20.05
N GLY A 132 -17.60 -14.71 -20.00
CA GLY A 132 -17.65 -16.02 -20.65
C GLY A 132 -16.62 -17.04 -20.15
N ARG A 133 -15.93 -17.71 -21.08
CA ARG A 133 -14.95 -18.77 -20.76
C ARG A 133 -13.66 -18.22 -20.17
N LEU A 134 -13.19 -17.07 -20.67
CA LEU A 134 -11.96 -16.42 -20.18
C LEU A 134 -12.10 -16.03 -18.72
N ASP A 135 -13.19 -15.37 -18.37
CA ASP A 135 -13.48 -14.95 -17.01
C ASP A 135 -13.54 -16.15 -16.05
N ARG A 136 -14.25 -17.20 -16.42
CA ARG A 136 -14.32 -18.43 -15.62
C ARG A 136 -12.96 -19.09 -15.42
N PHE A 137 -12.13 -19.14 -16.47
CA PHE A 137 -10.79 -19.73 -16.39
C PHE A 137 -9.87 -18.94 -15.45
N VAL A 138 -9.83 -17.62 -15.62
CA VAL A 138 -8.99 -16.73 -14.77
C VAL A 138 -9.42 -16.79 -13.30
N MET A 139 -10.73 -16.72 -13.05
CA MET A 139 -11.24 -16.81 -11.68
C MET A 139 -10.95 -18.19 -11.05
N ARG A 140 -10.97 -19.26 -11.85
CA ARG A 140 -10.61 -20.61 -11.36
C ARG A 140 -9.15 -20.70 -10.92
N ILE A 141 -8.23 -20.07 -11.66
CA ILE A 141 -6.81 -19.97 -11.23
C ILE A 141 -6.71 -19.20 -9.92
N GLY A 142 -7.43 -18.07 -9.79
CA GLY A 142 -7.48 -17.33 -8.54
C GLY A 142 -8.03 -18.15 -7.36
N ASP A 143 -9.08 -18.93 -7.60
CA ASP A 143 -9.66 -19.83 -6.59
C ASP A 143 -8.67 -20.90 -6.13
N MET A 144 -7.94 -21.50 -7.08
CA MET A 144 -6.89 -22.46 -6.77
C MET A 144 -5.77 -21.86 -5.93
N GLN A 145 -5.33 -20.63 -6.27
CA GLN A 145 -4.31 -19.94 -5.47
C GLN A 145 -4.80 -19.66 -4.04
N LEU A 146 -6.04 -19.20 -3.86
CA LEU A 146 -6.60 -18.89 -2.54
C LEU A 146 -6.97 -20.13 -1.72
N ALA A 147 -7.01 -21.31 -2.32
CA ALA A 147 -7.17 -22.57 -1.59
C ALA A 147 -5.94 -22.90 -0.72
N PHE A 148 -4.77 -22.33 -1.05
CA PHE A 148 -3.56 -22.46 -0.26
C PHE A 148 -3.43 -21.30 0.73
N PRO A 149 -3.12 -21.56 2.02
CA PRO A 149 -2.74 -20.51 2.95
C PRO A 149 -1.56 -19.70 2.39
N PHE A 150 -1.72 -18.36 2.30
CA PHE A 150 -0.72 -17.47 1.68
C PHE A 150 0.70 -17.72 2.21
N ILE A 151 0.86 -17.81 3.54
CA ILE A 151 2.18 -18.01 4.17
C ILE A 151 2.81 -19.32 3.70
N LEU A 152 2.06 -20.40 3.62
CA LEU A 152 2.59 -21.70 3.17
C LEU A 152 3.01 -21.66 1.69
N LEU A 153 2.21 -21.01 0.85
CA LEU A 153 2.56 -20.82 -0.56
C LEU A 153 3.83 -19.96 -0.70
N ALA A 154 3.91 -18.87 0.03
CA ALA A 154 5.09 -18.00 0.03
C ALA A 154 6.34 -18.72 0.52
N LEU A 155 6.24 -19.49 1.62
CA LEU A 155 7.32 -20.32 2.15
C LEU A 155 7.80 -21.36 1.12
N ALA A 156 6.88 -22.06 0.46
CA ALA A 156 7.23 -23.06 -0.55
C ALA A 156 7.98 -22.44 -1.73
N VAL A 157 7.51 -21.29 -2.22
CA VAL A 157 8.14 -20.58 -3.34
C VAL A 157 9.51 -20.03 -2.93
N MET A 158 9.60 -19.39 -1.75
CA MET A 158 10.87 -18.84 -1.24
C MET A 158 11.90 -19.92 -0.91
N ALA A 159 11.46 -21.12 -0.48
CA ALA A 159 12.36 -22.24 -0.27
C ALA A 159 13.07 -22.69 -1.55
N VAL A 160 12.41 -22.55 -2.71
CA VAL A 160 12.98 -22.88 -4.03
C VAL A 160 13.82 -21.75 -4.59
N LEU A 161 13.30 -20.49 -4.51
CA LEU A 161 13.97 -19.32 -5.09
C LEU A 161 15.11 -18.78 -4.21
N GLY A 162 15.11 -19.12 -2.93
CA GLY A 162 16.02 -18.57 -1.93
C GLY A 162 15.67 -17.18 -1.43
N PRO A 163 16.33 -16.72 -0.34
CA PRO A 163 16.15 -15.38 0.20
C PRO A 163 16.64 -14.31 -0.77
N GLY A 164 15.99 -13.16 -0.78
CA GLY A 164 16.42 -12.03 -1.62
C GLY A 164 15.32 -11.03 -1.92
N LEU A 165 15.74 -9.77 -2.11
CA LEU A 165 14.83 -8.64 -2.31
C LEU A 165 13.89 -8.85 -3.52
N ARG A 166 14.43 -9.32 -4.64
CA ARG A 166 13.64 -9.55 -5.87
C ARG A 166 12.62 -10.68 -5.67
N ASN A 167 13.04 -11.74 -4.99
CA ASN A 167 12.21 -12.92 -4.78
C ASN A 167 11.03 -12.58 -3.87
N ILE A 168 11.26 -11.87 -2.75
CA ILE A 168 10.20 -11.48 -1.84
C ILE A 168 9.21 -10.50 -2.48
N ILE A 169 9.68 -9.52 -3.25
CA ILE A 169 8.81 -8.62 -4.01
C ILE A 169 7.97 -9.40 -5.02
N GLY A 170 8.59 -10.33 -5.75
CA GLY A 170 7.90 -11.18 -6.72
C GLY A 170 6.81 -12.04 -6.08
N VAL A 171 7.13 -12.73 -4.98
CA VAL A 171 6.20 -13.58 -4.27
C VAL A 171 5.02 -12.79 -3.70
N LEU A 172 5.29 -11.67 -3.00
CA LEU A 172 4.26 -10.83 -2.41
C LEU A 172 3.39 -10.18 -3.50
N GLY A 173 4.03 -9.65 -4.55
CA GLY A 173 3.33 -8.99 -5.66
C GLY A 173 2.46 -9.98 -6.45
N ILE A 174 3.03 -11.11 -6.89
CA ILE A 174 2.27 -12.10 -7.64
C ILE A 174 1.15 -12.71 -6.79
N SER A 175 1.36 -12.87 -5.48
CA SER A 175 0.31 -13.45 -4.62
C SER A 175 -0.90 -12.53 -4.44
N SER A 176 -0.74 -11.22 -4.57
CA SER A 176 -1.81 -10.24 -4.33
C SER A 176 -2.72 -9.98 -5.53
N TRP A 177 -2.37 -10.43 -6.75
CA TRP A 177 -3.14 -10.14 -7.97
C TRP A 177 -4.60 -10.56 -7.90
N VAL A 178 -4.90 -11.68 -7.23
CA VAL A 178 -6.27 -12.24 -7.16
C VAL A 178 -7.22 -11.26 -6.48
N THR A 179 -6.77 -10.63 -5.39
CA THR A 179 -7.56 -9.65 -4.64
C THR A 179 -7.94 -8.46 -5.53
N TYR A 180 -6.96 -7.90 -6.24
CA TYR A 180 -7.22 -6.80 -7.19
C TYR A 180 -8.10 -7.25 -8.36
N ALA A 181 -7.80 -8.40 -8.94
CA ALA A 181 -8.56 -8.91 -10.09
C ALA A 181 -10.04 -9.12 -9.75
N ARG A 182 -10.36 -9.66 -8.58
CA ARG A 182 -11.75 -9.87 -8.14
C ARG A 182 -12.50 -8.57 -7.90
N VAL A 183 -11.87 -7.61 -7.21
CA VAL A 183 -12.50 -6.31 -6.92
C VAL A 183 -12.73 -5.55 -8.23
N VAL A 184 -11.70 -5.43 -9.06
CA VAL A 184 -11.81 -4.74 -10.36
C VAL A 184 -12.82 -5.42 -11.27
N ARG A 185 -12.82 -6.75 -11.35
CA ARG A 185 -13.81 -7.51 -12.11
C ARG A 185 -15.24 -7.20 -11.66
N ALA A 186 -15.50 -7.17 -10.36
CA ALA A 186 -16.84 -6.88 -9.83
C ALA A 186 -17.32 -5.50 -10.26
N GLU A 187 -16.46 -4.48 -10.18
CA GLU A 187 -16.75 -3.13 -10.66
C GLU A 187 -17.00 -3.09 -12.18
N VAL A 188 -16.14 -3.77 -12.95
CA VAL A 188 -16.26 -3.84 -14.42
C VAL A 188 -17.59 -4.43 -14.84
N LEU A 189 -18.07 -5.49 -14.18
CA LEU A 189 -19.35 -6.11 -14.47
C LEU A 189 -20.53 -5.14 -14.31
N SER A 190 -20.44 -4.22 -13.34
CA SER A 190 -21.44 -3.16 -13.14
C SER A 190 -21.29 -2.02 -14.16
N ILE A 191 -20.04 -1.58 -14.42
CA ILE A 191 -19.77 -0.40 -15.23
C ILE A 191 -20.02 -0.67 -16.71
N LYS A 192 -19.71 -1.86 -17.23
CA LYS A 192 -19.87 -2.18 -18.65
C LYS A 192 -21.32 -2.12 -19.16
N GLU A 193 -22.29 -2.22 -18.27
CA GLU A 193 -23.73 -2.11 -18.58
C GLU A 193 -24.28 -0.68 -18.47
N ARG A 194 -23.44 0.29 -18.07
CA ARG A 194 -23.86 1.69 -17.97
C ARG A 194 -24.03 2.34 -19.34
N GLU A 195 -25.01 3.23 -19.47
CA GLU A 195 -25.39 3.88 -20.73
C GLU A 195 -24.22 4.52 -21.48
N PHE A 196 -23.31 5.20 -20.77
CA PHE A 196 -22.16 5.85 -21.41
C PHE A 196 -21.16 4.86 -22.02
N VAL A 197 -21.01 3.65 -21.45
CA VAL A 197 -20.17 2.58 -22.02
C VAL A 197 -20.85 1.96 -23.22
N LEU A 198 -22.17 1.71 -23.13
CA LEU A 198 -22.97 1.18 -24.22
C LEU A 198 -23.00 2.16 -25.41
N ALA A 199 -23.17 3.47 -25.15
CA ALA A 199 -23.11 4.50 -26.18
C ALA A 199 -21.74 4.56 -26.88
N ALA A 200 -20.64 4.55 -26.10
CA ALA A 200 -19.29 4.53 -26.66
C ALA A 200 -19.05 3.27 -27.53
N ARG A 201 -19.57 2.12 -27.10
CA ARG A 201 -19.51 0.87 -27.86
C ARG A 201 -20.32 0.95 -29.14
N ALA A 202 -21.55 1.51 -29.11
CA ALA A 202 -22.39 1.70 -30.27
C ALA A 202 -21.75 2.64 -31.31
N LEU A 203 -20.97 3.63 -30.87
CA LEU A 203 -20.17 4.52 -31.72
C LEU A 203 -18.90 3.85 -32.28
N GLY A 204 -18.66 2.56 -32.01
CA GLY A 204 -17.52 1.81 -32.54
C GLY A 204 -16.20 2.04 -31.81
N ALA A 205 -16.21 2.49 -30.55
CA ALA A 205 -14.99 2.64 -29.79
C ALA A 205 -14.24 1.31 -29.64
N PRO A 206 -12.94 1.23 -29.94
CA PRO A 206 -12.16 0.00 -29.83
C PRO A 206 -11.99 -0.43 -28.37
N LEU A 207 -11.89 -1.74 -28.14
CA LEU A 207 -11.81 -2.34 -26.79
C LEU A 207 -10.76 -1.68 -25.86
N PRO A 208 -9.50 -1.43 -26.28
CA PRO A 208 -8.52 -0.79 -25.40
C PRO A 208 -8.99 0.60 -24.93
N ARG A 209 -9.63 1.38 -25.80
CA ARG A 209 -10.17 2.69 -25.45
C ARG A 209 -11.32 2.59 -24.47
N LEU A 210 -12.22 1.63 -24.65
CA LEU A 210 -13.32 1.37 -23.71
C LEU A 210 -12.77 1.02 -22.32
N LEU A 211 -11.80 0.09 -22.26
CA LEU A 211 -11.21 -0.34 -21.00
C LEU A 211 -10.45 0.78 -20.28
N VAL A 212 -9.59 1.52 -20.97
CA VAL A 212 -8.71 2.51 -20.34
C VAL A 212 -9.46 3.81 -20.06
N THR A 213 -10.24 4.32 -21.03
CA THR A 213 -10.85 5.66 -20.92
C THR A 213 -12.18 5.63 -20.16
N HIS A 214 -12.97 4.59 -20.34
CA HIS A 214 -14.33 4.54 -19.77
C HIS A 214 -14.43 3.66 -18.54
N VAL A 215 -13.78 2.50 -18.52
CA VAL A 215 -13.92 1.55 -17.40
C VAL A 215 -12.89 1.85 -16.32
N LEU A 216 -11.58 1.83 -16.62
CA LEU A 216 -10.50 2.03 -15.63
C LEU A 216 -10.65 3.36 -14.88
N THR A 217 -11.01 4.45 -15.59
CA THR A 217 -11.21 5.77 -14.97
C THR A 217 -12.28 5.74 -13.88
N ASN A 218 -13.29 4.89 -14.03
CA ASN A 218 -14.35 4.74 -13.03
C ASN A 218 -13.98 3.79 -11.87
N VAL A 219 -13.02 2.90 -12.07
CA VAL A 219 -12.56 1.93 -11.05
C VAL A 219 -11.34 2.42 -10.28
N ILE A 220 -10.64 3.45 -10.78
CA ILE A 220 -9.36 3.91 -10.22
C ILE A 220 -9.47 4.29 -8.73
N GLY A 221 -10.59 4.85 -8.30
CA GLY A 221 -10.85 5.18 -6.90
C GLY A 221 -10.79 3.95 -6.00
N THR A 222 -11.49 2.90 -6.38
CA THR A 222 -11.50 1.61 -5.66
C THR A 222 -10.11 0.98 -5.64
N ILE A 223 -9.34 1.07 -6.76
CA ILE A 223 -7.97 0.56 -6.83
C ILE A 223 -7.05 1.30 -5.87
N ILE A 224 -7.15 2.64 -5.79
CA ILE A 224 -6.33 3.45 -4.87
C ILE A 224 -6.61 3.06 -3.42
N VAL A 225 -7.88 2.97 -3.04
CA VAL A 225 -8.27 2.54 -1.68
C VAL A 225 -7.73 1.15 -1.37
N LEU A 226 -7.90 0.20 -2.29
CA LEU A 226 -7.39 -1.16 -2.12
C LEU A 226 -5.86 -1.18 -2.01
N ALA A 227 -5.16 -0.36 -2.78
CA ALA A 227 -3.70 -0.26 -2.76
C ALA A 227 -3.19 0.25 -1.41
N THR A 228 -3.84 1.25 -0.80
CA THR A 228 -3.40 1.75 0.51
C THR A 228 -3.47 0.67 1.59
N PHE A 229 -4.58 -0.07 1.70
CA PHE A 229 -4.67 -1.19 2.65
C PHE A 229 -3.71 -2.34 2.31
N SER A 230 -3.47 -2.58 1.00
CA SER A 230 -2.53 -3.62 0.57
C SER A 230 -1.09 -3.31 0.95
N VAL A 231 -0.65 -2.04 0.98
CA VAL A 231 0.70 -1.67 1.44
C VAL A 231 0.90 -2.10 2.90
N ALA A 232 -0.04 -1.78 3.77
CA ALA A 232 0.03 -2.15 5.18
C ALA A 232 0.12 -3.68 5.38
N SER A 233 -0.76 -4.43 4.72
CA SER A 233 -0.77 -5.91 4.79
C SER A 233 0.48 -6.53 4.17
N THR A 234 1.03 -5.94 3.12
CA THR A 234 2.26 -6.42 2.46
C THR A 234 3.49 -6.20 3.33
N ILE A 235 3.59 -5.06 4.04
CA ILE A 235 4.68 -4.80 5.00
C ILE A 235 4.62 -5.83 6.15
N LEU A 236 3.43 -6.14 6.66
CA LEU A 236 3.26 -7.18 7.68
C LEU A 236 3.62 -8.57 7.15
N ALA A 237 3.25 -8.89 5.92
CA ALA A 237 3.58 -10.16 5.28
C ALA A 237 5.09 -10.30 5.04
N GLU A 238 5.77 -9.20 4.59
CA GLU A 238 7.24 -9.17 4.49
C GLU A 238 7.89 -9.42 5.84
N ALA A 239 7.44 -8.70 6.87
CA ALA A 239 7.98 -8.86 8.22
C ALA A 239 7.80 -10.31 8.74
N GLY A 240 6.65 -10.94 8.46
CA GLY A 240 6.38 -12.34 8.81
C GLY A 240 7.30 -13.32 8.08
N LEU A 241 7.49 -13.15 6.76
CA LEU A 241 8.40 -13.99 5.97
C LEU A 241 9.86 -13.80 6.39
N SER A 242 10.28 -12.56 6.63
CA SER A 242 11.61 -12.23 7.14
C SER A 242 11.83 -12.81 8.53
N PHE A 243 10.84 -12.76 9.42
CA PHE A 243 10.88 -13.37 10.75
C PHE A 243 11.06 -14.89 10.68
N LEU A 244 10.52 -15.54 9.66
CA LEU A 244 10.72 -16.98 9.40
C LEU A 244 12.04 -17.30 8.69
N GLY A 245 12.92 -16.30 8.49
CA GLY A 245 14.23 -16.49 7.87
C GLY A 245 14.24 -16.47 6.34
N LEU A 246 13.09 -16.20 5.69
CA LEU A 246 12.94 -16.15 4.22
C LEU A 246 12.81 -14.72 3.70
N GLY A 247 13.46 -13.78 4.36
CA GLY A 247 13.45 -12.37 3.99
C GLY A 247 14.44 -11.99 2.89
N VAL A 248 14.89 -10.73 2.96
CA VAL A 248 15.74 -10.09 1.95
C VAL A 248 17.19 -10.61 1.97
N GLY A 249 17.59 -11.30 3.05
CA GLY A 249 18.95 -11.80 3.28
C GLY A 249 19.63 -11.11 4.47
N ALA A 250 20.57 -11.81 5.10
CA ALA A 250 21.16 -11.41 6.40
C ALA A 250 21.95 -10.08 6.38
N SER A 251 22.47 -9.68 5.22
CA SER A 251 23.24 -8.43 5.06
C SER A 251 22.36 -7.19 4.88
N THR A 252 21.06 -7.37 4.60
CA THR A 252 20.16 -6.26 4.31
C THR A 252 19.20 -6.06 5.48
N PRO A 253 19.33 -4.96 6.26
CA PRO A 253 18.44 -4.73 7.37
C PRO A 253 17.01 -4.48 6.85
N THR A 254 16.04 -5.22 7.40
CA THR A 254 14.60 -4.92 7.35
C THR A 254 14.04 -5.03 8.74
N TRP A 255 12.91 -4.39 9.00
CA TRP A 255 12.30 -4.48 10.33
C TRP A 255 11.92 -5.92 10.69
N GLY A 256 11.47 -6.71 9.70
CA GLY A 256 11.17 -8.12 9.90
C GLY A 256 12.40 -8.97 10.22
N ALA A 257 13.52 -8.74 9.52
CA ALA A 257 14.77 -9.41 9.80
C ALA A 257 15.32 -9.06 11.19
N MET A 258 15.16 -7.81 11.64
CA MET A 258 15.53 -7.40 13.00
C MET A 258 14.72 -8.15 14.07
N LEU A 259 13.42 -8.35 13.84
CA LEU A 259 12.58 -9.16 14.74
C LEU A 259 13.01 -10.63 14.76
N SER A 260 13.44 -11.16 13.62
CA SER A 260 13.99 -12.53 13.54
C SER A 260 15.28 -12.67 14.34
N ASP A 261 16.22 -11.71 14.18
CA ASP A 261 17.49 -11.66 14.92
C ASP A 261 17.26 -11.54 16.44
N ALA A 262 16.17 -10.89 16.85
CA ALA A 262 15.82 -10.68 18.26
C ALA A 262 15.20 -11.91 18.94
N ARG A 263 14.75 -12.92 18.20
CA ARG A 263 13.90 -14.01 18.70
C ARG A 263 14.46 -14.72 19.93
N ASP A 264 15.73 -15.06 19.88
CA ASP A 264 16.39 -15.84 20.94
C ASP A 264 16.86 -14.98 22.14
N TYR A 265 16.68 -13.64 22.02
CA TYR A 265 17.18 -12.65 23.00
C TYR A 265 16.06 -11.77 23.56
N MET A 266 14.78 -12.14 23.39
CA MET A 266 13.65 -11.32 23.85
C MET A 266 13.64 -11.10 25.38
N THR A 267 14.16 -12.08 26.15
CA THR A 267 14.25 -11.98 27.60
C THR A 267 15.38 -11.07 28.05
N ASP A 268 16.45 -10.97 27.26
CA ASP A 268 17.67 -10.24 27.62
C ASP A 268 17.62 -8.80 27.13
N GLY A 269 16.84 -8.51 26.07
CA GLY A 269 16.77 -7.20 25.44
C GLY A 269 15.41 -6.88 24.81
N TRP A 270 14.48 -6.34 25.59
CA TRP A 270 13.15 -5.96 25.11
C TRP A 270 13.20 -4.96 23.93
N TRP A 271 14.25 -4.12 23.87
CA TRP A 271 14.44 -3.09 22.81
C TRP A 271 14.65 -3.71 21.43
N LEU A 272 15.18 -4.93 21.37
CA LEU A 272 15.43 -5.66 20.12
C LEU A 272 14.14 -5.90 19.32
N THR A 273 13.03 -6.10 20.03
CA THR A 273 11.71 -6.33 19.41
C THR A 273 10.86 -5.08 19.43
N ALA A 274 10.92 -4.27 20.49
CA ALA A 274 10.07 -3.11 20.66
C ALA A 274 10.28 -2.07 19.55
N PHE A 275 11.52 -1.66 19.29
CA PHE A 275 11.78 -0.59 18.33
C PHE A 275 11.46 -0.97 16.87
N PRO A 276 11.86 -2.14 16.34
CA PRO A 276 11.42 -2.56 15.00
C PRO A 276 9.91 -2.78 14.93
N GLY A 277 9.30 -3.33 15.99
CA GLY A 277 7.86 -3.50 16.09
C GLY A 277 7.11 -2.16 16.05
N PHE A 278 7.60 -1.14 16.75
CA PHE A 278 7.05 0.22 16.68
C PHE A 278 7.20 0.84 15.30
N ALA A 279 8.31 0.61 14.60
CA ALA A 279 8.50 1.11 13.24
C ALA A 279 7.46 0.52 12.28
N ILE A 280 7.19 -0.79 12.36
CA ILE A 280 6.13 -1.47 11.61
C ILE A 280 4.77 -0.91 12.00
N LEU A 281 4.46 -0.85 13.30
CA LEU A 281 3.19 -0.36 13.82
C LEU A 281 2.87 1.06 13.31
N LEU A 282 3.81 1.99 13.43
CA LEU A 282 3.62 3.38 13.01
C LEU A 282 3.44 3.48 11.49
N THR A 283 4.16 2.66 10.72
CA THR A 283 4.02 2.63 9.26
C THR A 283 2.66 2.12 8.84
N VAL A 284 2.22 0.99 9.40
CA VAL A 284 0.90 0.40 9.13
C VAL A 284 -0.21 1.36 9.55
N LEU A 285 -0.10 1.99 10.73
CA LEU A 285 -1.05 2.99 11.19
C LEU A 285 -1.12 4.19 10.24
N ALA A 286 0.03 4.74 9.84
CA ALA A 286 0.09 5.88 8.93
C ALA A 286 -0.60 5.60 7.59
N VAL A 287 -0.30 4.44 6.99
CA VAL A 287 -0.88 4.03 5.70
C VAL A 287 -2.38 3.77 5.83
N ASN A 288 -2.84 3.12 6.91
CA ASN A 288 -4.27 2.86 7.13
C ASN A 288 -5.06 4.16 7.35
N LEU A 289 -4.56 5.12 8.14
CA LEU A 289 -5.21 6.41 8.34
C LEU A 289 -5.39 7.20 7.03
N ILE A 290 -4.41 7.11 6.12
CA ILE A 290 -4.51 7.71 4.78
C ILE A 290 -5.52 6.92 3.92
N GLY A 291 -5.51 5.59 4.03
CA GLY A 291 -6.43 4.70 3.31
C GLY A 291 -7.89 4.93 3.69
N ASP A 292 -8.18 5.09 4.99
CA ASP A 292 -9.52 5.39 5.49
C ASP A 292 -10.03 6.72 4.94
N TRP A 293 -9.20 7.77 4.98
CA TRP A 293 -9.55 9.05 4.37
C TRP A 293 -9.79 8.93 2.86
N ALA A 294 -8.93 8.20 2.15
CA ALA A 294 -9.07 8.00 0.70
C ALA A 294 -10.38 7.28 0.37
N ARG A 295 -10.77 6.30 1.17
CA ARG A 295 -12.04 5.59 1.06
C ARG A 295 -13.22 6.53 1.25
N ASP A 296 -13.24 7.30 2.34
CA ASP A 296 -14.33 8.24 2.64
C ASP A 296 -14.44 9.34 1.58
N TYR A 297 -13.31 9.82 1.05
CA TYR A 297 -13.28 10.84 0.02
C TYR A 297 -13.75 10.32 -1.34
N LEU A 298 -13.41 9.08 -1.69
CA LEU A 298 -13.73 8.47 -2.99
C LEU A 298 -15.10 7.77 -3.02
N ASP A 299 -15.77 7.59 -1.86
CA ASP A 299 -17.10 6.98 -1.82
C ASP A 299 -18.18 7.99 -2.28
N PRO A 300 -18.87 7.70 -3.42
CA PRO A 300 -19.92 8.60 -3.93
C PRO A 300 -21.17 8.66 -3.04
N ARG A 301 -21.36 7.69 -2.13
CA ARG A 301 -22.54 7.58 -1.29
C ARG A 301 -22.51 8.52 -0.08
N LEU A 302 -21.34 9.08 0.22
CA LEU A 302 -21.13 10.01 1.32
C LEU A 302 -21.17 11.48 0.86
N ARG A 303 -21.45 11.72 -0.41
CA ARG A 303 -21.66 13.04 -1.03
C ARG A 303 -23.10 13.19 -1.40
#